data_f625fd1ac4b5b17c5d8c48d235a478dc
#
_entry.id   f625fd1ac4b5b17c5d8c48d235a478dc
#
_cell.length_a   1.000
_cell.length_b   1.000
_cell.length_c   1.000
_cell.angle_alpha   90.00
_cell.angle_beta   90.00
_cell.angle_gamma   90.00
#
_symmetry.space_group_name_H-M   'P 1'
#
loop_
_entity.id
_entity.type
_entity.pdbx_description
1 polymer ?
#
loop_
_entity_poly.entity_id
_entity_poly.type
_entity_poly.pdbx_seq_one_letter_code
_entity_poly.pdbx_strand_id
1 'polypeptide(L)'
;MTRRDFIGGAAALAAVPAFARNPEDIRGVLLHWGHNMWGESLPDDVKSVKGGRLCNDHAKFDETLWRKVIDRMVERRMNLVVIDLGEFPIYPSHPELAVKGSRSADWVRGEVRRLKSLGLEPVPKLNFSTAHDAWLKDYGRMVTTKPYYRVCRDVIRDAAEMFDHPRFLHIGYDEERISHQKGFQCIRTDEVWWHDFLYFVKTVEDAGMRPWMWSDYGWKHDDFVEKCPKSVVHNNWYYDEWLDGFDLSAMKPDAKSRPLVELFLKLDKAGFDQVPCASNWCSPDRIKAKASNDGCMADMVKFCRANLSPERLKGFLMAPWAGDFDERDFLKTNFAGIDQLAAALG
;
A
#
# COMPACT_ATOMS: atom_id res chain seq x y z
N MET A 1 -8.94 -36.62 -54.86
CA MET A 1 -8.91 -36.67 -53.40
C MET A 1 -8.43 -35.36 -52.91
N THR A 2 -9.31 -34.57 -52.35
CA THR A 2 -9.23 -33.15 -52.05
C THR A 2 -8.53 -32.89 -50.70
N ARG A 3 -7.54 -32.03 -50.70
CA ARG A 3 -6.93 -31.44 -49.48
C ARG A 3 -7.95 -30.50 -48.85
N ARG A 4 -8.30 -30.73 -47.60
CA ARG A 4 -9.05 -29.78 -46.80
C ARG A 4 -8.06 -28.79 -46.14
N ASP A 5 -8.24 -27.54 -46.47
CA ASP A 5 -7.55 -26.39 -45.87
C ASP A 5 -8.01 -26.22 -44.41
N PHE A 6 -7.05 -26.22 -43.50
CA PHE A 6 -7.25 -25.86 -42.11
C PHE A 6 -6.93 -24.36 -42.00
N ILE A 7 -7.98 -23.55 -41.98
CA ILE A 7 -7.82 -22.11 -41.71
C ILE A 7 -7.75 -21.97 -40.19
N GLY A 8 -6.55 -21.77 -39.68
CA GLY A 8 -6.31 -21.36 -38.31
C GLY A 8 -6.69 -19.88 -38.13
N GLY A 9 -7.83 -19.65 -37.47
CA GLY A 9 -8.20 -18.30 -37.07
C GLY A 9 -7.27 -17.79 -35.98
N ALA A 10 -6.34 -16.92 -36.30
CA ALA A 10 -5.64 -16.09 -35.34
C ALA A 10 -6.63 -15.06 -34.83
N ALA A 11 -7.08 -15.20 -33.57
CA ALA A 11 -7.81 -14.16 -32.89
C ALA A 11 -6.87 -12.97 -32.71
N ALA A 12 -7.08 -11.92 -33.49
CA ALA A 12 -6.42 -10.64 -33.30
C ALA A 12 -6.84 -10.08 -31.94
N LEU A 13 -5.93 -10.07 -30.99
CA LEU A 13 -6.06 -9.26 -29.79
C LEU A 13 -6.17 -7.80 -30.25
N ALA A 14 -7.38 -7.26 -30.20
CA ALA A 14 -7.61 -5.85 -30.43
C ALA A 14 -6.76 -5.06 -29.42
N ALA A 15 -5.78 -4.31 -29.92
CA ALA A 15 -5.01 -3.37 -29.11
C ALA A 15 -6.01 -2.40 -28.46
N VAL A 16 -6.16 -2.47 -27.16
CA VAL A 16 -6.91 -1.48 -26.39
C VAL A 16 -6.22 -0.13 -26.62
N PRO A 17 -6.92 0.88 -27.13
CA PRO A 17 -6.29 2.17 -27.37
C PRO A 17 -5.70 2.68 -26.05
N ALA A 18 -4.41 2.99 -26.07
CA ALA A 18 -3.76 3.69 -24.98
C ALA A 18 -4.44 5.05 -24.87
N PHE A 19 -5.42 5.15 -23.97
CA PHE A 19 -5.96 6.46 -23.60
C PHE A 19 -4.78 7.25 -23.03
N ALA A 20 -4.46 8.38 -23.65
CA ALA A 20 -3.57 9.38 -23.09
C ALA A 20 -4.21 9.89 -21.80
N ARG A 21 -3.96 9.18 -20.69
CA ARG A 21 -4.42 9.57 -19.36
C ARG A 21 -3.46 10.62 -18.85
N ASN A 22 -4.01 11.64 -18.21
CA ASN A 22 -3.20 12.54 -17.42
C ASN A 22 -2.42 11.67 -16.41
N PRO A 23 -1.08 11.62 -16.43
CA PRO A 23 -0.28 10.76 -15.54
C PRO A 23 -0.48 11.11 -14.05
N GLU A 24 -1.22 12.16 -13.76
CA GLU A 24 -1.56 12.62 -12.41
C GLU A 24 -2.88 12.08 -11.87
N ASP A 25 -3.69 11.36 -12.69
CA ASP A 25 -4.97 10.79 -12.24
C ASP A 25 -4.76 9.32 -11.81
N ILE A 26 -4.30 9.14 -10.57
CA ILE A 26 -4.07 7.82 -9.99
C ILE A 26 -5.41 7.16 -9.62
N ARG A 27 -5.65 5.99 -10.22
CA ARG A 27 -6.73 5.05 -9.88
C ARG A 27 -6.08 3.78 -9.35
N GLY A 28 -5.60 3.88 -8.12
CA GLY A 28 -4.68 2.90 -7.55
C GLY A 28 -5.35 1.88 -6.62
N VAL A 29 -4.81 0.66 -6.61
CA VAL A 29 -5.19 -0.37 -5.63
C VAL A 29 -3.93 -0.89 -4.95
N LEU A 30 -3.99 -1.07 -3.62
CA LEU A 30 -2.92 -1.70 -2.87
C LEU A 30 -3.20 -3.19 -2.75
N LEU A 31 -2.24 -4.00 -3.15
CA LEU A 31 -2.28 -5.46 -3.07
C LEU A 31 -1.01 -6.00 -2.40
N HIS A 32 -1.07 -7.23 -1.93
CA HIS A 32 0.04 -7.86 -1.21
C HIS A 32 0.63 -9.03 -1.99
N TRP A 33 1.96 -9.05 -2.07
CA TRP A 33 2.74 -10.25 -2.37
C TRP A 33 3.28 -10.88 -1.08
N GLY A 34 3.78 -10.04 -0.16
CA GLY A 34 4.21 -10.43 1.16
C GLY A 34 3.19 -10.13 2.25
N HIS A 35 3.19 -10.91 3.32
CA HIS A 35 2.23 -10.78 4.43
C HIS A 35 2.90 -10.73 5.81
N ASN A 36 4.21 -10.78 5.87
CA ASN A 36 4.94 -10.75 7.13
C ASN A 36 4.93 -9.40 7.86
N MET A 37 4.32 -8.38 7.27
CA MET A 37 4.07 -7.12 7.97
C MET A 37 3.13 -7.29 9.17
N TRP A 38 2.21 -8.27 9.12
CA TRP A 38 1.25 -8.51 10.21
C TRP A 38 1.71 -9.58 11.21
N GLY A 39 2.70 -10.40 10.89
CA GLY A 39 3.33 -11.38 11.77
C GLY A 39 2.34 -12.35 12.43
N GLU A 40 1.39 -12.89 11.69
CA GLU A 40 0.26 -13.62 12.24
C GLU A 40 0.54 -15.07 12.65
N SER A 41 1.59 -15.68 12.11
CA SER A 41 1.92 -17.08 12.38
C SER A 41 2.95 -17.21 13.48
N LEU A 42 2.51 -17.07 14.72
CA LEU A 42 3.34 -17.47 15.86
C LEU A 42 3.25 -18.99 16.04
N PRO A 43 4.35 -19.70 16.27
CA PRO A 43 4.33 -21.06 16.79
C PRO A 43 3.46 -21.17 18.05
N ASP A 44 2.83 -22.31 18.27
CA ASP A 44 1.87 -22.48 19.36
C ASP A 44 2.45 -22.22 20.75
N ASP A 45 3.73 -22.49 20.94
CA ASP A 45 4.48 -22.19 22.18
C ASP A 45 4.72 -20.68 22.40
N VAL A 46 4.64 -19.86 21.33
CA VAL A 46 4.84 -18.41 21.41
C VAL A 46 3.51 -17.64 21.42
N LYS A 47 2.38 -18.30 21.13
CA LYS A 47 1.03 -17.68 21.16
C LYS A 47 0.65 -17.09 22.54
N SER A 48 1.30 -17.51 23.61
CA SER A 48 1.13 -16.93 24.94
C SER A 48 1.73 -15.52 25.07
N VAL A 49 2.62 -15.14 24.18
CA VAL A 49 3.18 -13.79 24.12
C VAL A 49 2.22 -12.92 23.31
N LYS A 50 1.32 -12.22 23.99
CA LYS A 50 0.38 -11.29 23.34
C LYS A 50 1.12 -10.40 22.35
N GLY A 51 0.85 -10.61 21.06
CA GLY A 51 1.25 -9.70 19.98
C GLY A 51 2.69 -9.80 19.51
N GLY A 52 3.42 -10.89 19.78
CA GLY A 52 4.68 -11.12 19.10
C GLY A 52 4.47 -11.27 17.59
N ARG A 53 5.25 -10.55 16.79
CA ARG A 53 5.25 -10.67 15.33
C ARG A 53 6.52 -11.38 14.91
N LEU A 54 6.36 -12.54 14.32
CA LEU A 54 7.46 -13.29 13.72
C LEU A 54 7.23 -13.41 12.22
N CYS A 55 8.33 -13.46 11.48
CA CYS A 55 8.29 -13.75 10.06
C CYS A 55 7.73 -15.17 9.85
N ASN A 56 6.77 -15.31 8.95
CA ASN A 56 6.31 -16.61 8.48
C ASN A 56 7.46 -17.33 7.77
N ASP A 57 7.46 -18.66 7.80
CA ASP A 57 8.46 -19.49 7.12
C ASP A 57 8.15 -19.73 5.63
N HIS A 58 6.98 -19.29 5.18
CA HIS A 58 6.51 -19.43 3.80
C HIS A 58 5.74 -18.20 3.32
N ALA A 59 5.85 -17.91 2.02
CA ALA A 59 5.06 -16.88 1.37
C ALA A 59 3.63 -17.37 1.11
N LYS A 60 2.67 -16.52 1.40
CA LYS A 60 1.25 -16.77 1.14
C LYS A 60 0.85 -16.11 -0.18
N PHE A 61 1.21 -16.70 -1.30
CA PHE A 61 0.91 -16.15 -2.61
C PHE A 61 0.34 -17.21 -3.54
N ASP A 62 -0.82 -16.91 -4.13
CA ASP A 62 -1.44 -17.71 -5.17
C ASP A 62 -1.46 -16.89 -6.48
N GLU A 63 -0.73 -17.39 -7.48
CA GLU A 63 -0.59 -16.71 -8.77
C GLU A 63 -1.91 -16.68 -9.54
N THR A 64 -2.77 -17.70 -9.39
CA THR A 64 -4.07 -17.74 -10.06
C THR A 64 -5.01 -16.67 -9.51
N LEU A 65 -5.04 -16.51 -8.18
CA LEU A 65 -5.83 -15.48 -7.54
C LEU A 65 -5.30 -14.09 -7.88
N TRP A 66 -3.98 -13.91 -7.85
CA TRP A 66 -3.33 -12.67 -8.27
C TRP A 66 -3.75 -12.26 -9.69
N ARG A 67 -3.69 -13.20 -10.65
CA ARG A 67 -4.11 -12.95 -12.04
C ARG A 67 -5.55 -12.48 -12.13
N LYS A 68 -6.48 -13.14 -11.44
CA LYS A 68 -7.90 -12.77 -11.41
C LYS A 68 -8.10 -11.34 -10.87
N VAL A 69 -7.37 -10.95 -9.82
CA VAL A 69 -7.47 -9.60 -9.26
C VAL A 69 -6.92 -8.55 -10.24
N ILE A 70 -5.78 -8.82 -10.87
CA ILE A 70 -5.21 -7.93 -11.89
C ILE A 70 -6.16 -7.78 -13.09
N ASP A 71 -6.75 -8.87 -13.56
CA ASP A 71 -7.73 -8.83 -14.66
C ASP A 71 -8.94 -7.94 -14.28
N ARG A 72 -9.42 -8.04 -13.03
CA ARG A 72 -10.49 -7.17 -12.51
C ARG A 72 -10.04 -5.70 -12.47
N MET A 73 -8.82 -5.39 -12.08
CA MET A 73 -8.27 -4.03 -12.11
C MET A 73 -8.28 -3.45 -13.53
N VAL A 74 -7.85 -4.24 -14.52
CA VAL A 74 -7.86 -3.84 -15.93
C VAL A 74 -9.29 -3.61 -16.42
N GLU A 75 -10.20 -4.54 -16.15
CA GLU A 75 -11.62 -4.42 -16.49
C GLU A 75 -12.24 -3.13 -15.93
N ARG A 76 -11.89 -2.77 -14.72
CA ARG A 76 -12.37 -1.57 -14.01
C ARG A 76 -11.52 -0.32 -14.28
N ARG A 77 -10.61 -0.37 -15.25
CA ARG A 77 -9.78 0.76 -15.68
C ARG A 77 -8.94 1.39 -14.57
N MET A 78 -8.45 0.56 -13.64
CA MET A 78 -7.38 0.98 -12.73
C MET A 78 -6.11 1.21 -13.54
N ASN A 79 -5.22 2.08 -13.05
CA ASN A 79 -3.99 2.42 -13.78
C ASN A 79 -2.72 2.27 -12.94
N LEU A 80 -2.86 1.96 -11.64
CA LEU A 80 -1.73 1.82 -10.73
C LEU A 80 -1.99 0.71 -9.71
N VAL A 81 -0.97 -0.09 -9.41
CA VAL A 81 -1.00 -1.07 -8.33
C VAL A 81 0.18 -0.83 -7.39
N VAL A 82 -0.13 -0.52 -6.13
CA VAL A 82 0.87 -0.53 -5.06
C VAL A 82 0.99 -1.97 -4.57
N ILE A 83 2.20 -2.52 -4.61
CA ILE A 83 2.46 -3.92 -4.28
C ILE A 83 3.30 -3.98 -3.01
N ASP A 84 2.69 -4.47 -1.93
CA ASP A 84 3.41 -4.72 -0.70
C ASP A 84 4.29 -5.96 -0.85
N LEU A 85 5.60 -5.76 -0.80
CA LEU A 85 6.58 -6.79 -1.16
C LEU A 85 6.92 -7.71 0.01
N GLY A 86 7.14 -7.14 1.18
CA GLY A 86 7.53 -7.90 2.37
C GLY A 86 8.65 -8.91 2.08
N GLU A 87 8.43 -10.15 2.50
CA GLU A 87 9.33 -11.29 2.37
C GLU A 87 9.23 -12.01 1.01
N PHE A 88 8.34 -11.58 0.13
CA PHE A 88 8.03 -12.32 -1.09
C PHE A 88 9.16 -12.31 -2.14
N PRO A 89 9.83 -11.19 -2.46
CA PRO A 89 10.98 -11.22 -3.35
C PRO A 89 12.21 -11.84 -2.69
N ILE A 90 13.00 -12.59 -3.46
CA ILE A 90 14.37 -12.85 -3.10
C ILE A 90 15.19 -11.61 -3.46
N TYR A 91 15.46 -10.77 -2.48
CA TYR A 91 16.29 -9.60 -2.67
C TYR A 91 17.73 -10.01 -2.99
N PRO A 92 18.32 -9.58 -4.14
CA PRO A 92 19.68 -9.98 -4.51
C PRO A 92 20.74 -9.62 -3.46
N SER A 93 20.58 -8.48 -2.80
CA SER A 93 21.52 -8.02 -1.75
C SER A 93 21.30 -8.71 -0.42
N HIS A 94 20.09 -9.23 -0.14
CA HIS A 94 19.68 -9.83 1.14
C HIS A 94 18.82 -11.08 0.96
N PRO A 95 19.37 -12.15 0.35
CA PRO A 95 18.61 -13.38 0.10
C PRO A 95 18.13 -14.08 1.37
N GLU A 96 18.72 -13.78 2.53
CA GLU A 96 18.32 -14.30 3.84
C GLU A 96 16.93 -13.81 4.31
N LEU A 97 16.41 -12.74 3.72
CA LEU A 97 15.05 -12.27 3.99
C LEU A 97 13.98 -13.16 3.34
N ALA A 98 14.34 -13.93 2.32
CA ALA A 98 13.42 -14.82 1.65
C ALA A 98 12.90 -15.94 2.56
N VAL A 99 11.71 -16.42 2.24
CA VAL A 99 11.04 -17.55 2.88
C VAL A 99 10.71 -18.63 1.83
N LYS A 100 10.22 -19.77 2.27
CA LYS A 100 9.78 -20.82 1.32
C LYS A 100 8.68 -20.25 0.39
N GLY A 101 8.86 -20.36 -0.90
CA GLY A 101 7.92 -19.85 -1.90
C GLY A 101 8.17 -18.41 -2.36
N SER A 102 9.14 -17.69 -1.78
CA SER A 102 9.62 -16.42 -2.32
C SER A 102 10.04 -16.55 -3.79
N ARG A 103 9.86 -15.50 -4.56
CA ARG A 103 10.13 -15.48 -6.01
C ARG A 103 11.42 -14.75 -6.33
N SER A 104 12.12 -15.24 -7.37
CA SER A 104 13.35 -14.63 -7.84
C SER A 104 13.14 -13.20 -8.37
N ALA A 105 14.19 -12.39 -8.36
CA ALA A 105 14.17 -11.06 -8.95
C ALA A 105 13.76 -11.09 -10.44
N ASP A 106 14.10 -12.14 -11.19
CA ASP A 106 13.70 -12.27 -12.60
C ASP A 106 12.20 -12.52 -12.73
N TRP A 107 11.59 -13.29 -11.84
CA TRP A 107 10.15 -13.44 -11.80
C TRP A 107 9.46 -12.09 -11.54
N VAL A 108 9.97 -11.32 -10.56
CA VAL A 108 9.46 -9.98 -10.23
C VAL A 108 9.55 -9.07 -11.45
N ARG A 109 10.71 -8.99 -12.11
CA ARG A 109 10.90 -8.21 -13.35
C ARG A 109 9.93 -8.64 -14.46
N GLY A 110 9.70 -9.95 -14.57
CA GLY A 110 8.73 -10.52 -15.53
C GLY A 110 7.31 -10.02 -15.27
N GLU A 111 6.89 -10.07 -14.01
CA GLU A 111 5.56 -9.63 -13.61
C GLU A 111 5.38 -8.11 -13.72
N VAL A 112 6.39 -7.32 -13.35
CA VAL A 112 6.41 -5.87 -13.55
C VAL A 112 6.21 -5.51 -15.03
N ARG A 113 6.94 -6.17 -15.95
CA ARG A 113 6.74 -5.96 -17.39
C ARG A 113 5.33 -6.32 -17.84
N ARG A 114 4.77 -7.43 -17.31
CA ARG A 114 3.39 -7.84 -17.62
C ARG A 114 2.39 -6.77 -17.16
N LEU A 115 2.50 -6.29 -15.93
CA LEU A 115 1.62 -5.25 -15.40
C LEU A 115 1.68 -3.98 -16.25
N LYS A 116 2.89 -3.52 -16.60
CA LYS A 116 3.10 -2.37 -17.51
C LYS A 116 2.42 -2.60 -18.86
N SER A 117 2.51 -3.82 -19.43
CA SER A 117 1.86 -4.15 -20.71
C SER A 117 0.33 -4.15 -20.64
N LEU A 118 -0.24 -4.32 -19.47
CA LEU A 118 -1.69 -4.22 -19.21
C LEU A 118 -2.14 -2.77 -18.91
N GLY A 119 -1.24 -1.80 -18.95
CA GLY A 119 -1.53 -0.40 -18.65
C GLY A 119 -1.60 -0.08 -17.16
N LEU A 120 -1.06 -0.95 -16.32
CA LEU A 120 -0.93 -0.72 -14.88
C LEU A 120 0.49 -0.25 -14.56
N GLU A 121 0.62 0.80 -13.76
CA GLU A 121 1.89 1.23 -13.18
C GLU A 121 2.13 0.47 -11.86
N PRO A 122 3.11 -0.45 -11.79
CA PRO A 122 3.44 -1.12 -10.54
C PRO A 122 4.34 -0.24 -9.68
N VAL A 123 3.94 -0.04 -8.42
CA VAL A 123 4.67 0.71 -7.41
C VAL A 123 5.06 -0.23 -6.28
N PRO A 124 6.36 -0.40 -5.97
CA PRO A 124 6.77 -1.22 -4.84
C PRO A 124 6.42 -0.55 -3.52
N LYS A 125 5.99 -1.36 -2.54
CA LYS A 125 5.84 -0.94 -1.15
C LYS A 125 6.72 -1.81 -0.26
N LEU A 126 7.50 -1.15 0.59
CA LEU A 126 8.28 -1.75 1.66
C LEU A 126 7.88 -1.08 2.97
N ASN A 127 7.23 -1.80 3.88
CA ASN A 127 6.81 -1.17 5.12
C ASN A 127 7.94 -1.17 6.14
N PHE A 128 8.45 0.02 6.44
CA PHE A 128 9.53 0.25 7.41
C PHE A 128 9.03 0.77 8.77
N SER A 129 7.71 0.79 8.99
CA SER A 129 7.19 0.97 10.33
C SER A 129 7.55 -0.20 11.22
N THR A 130 7.99 0.07 12.45
CA THR A 130 8.29 -0.99 13.42
C THR A 130 7.05 -1.77 13.87
N ALA A 131 5.87 -1.27 13.54
CA ALA A 131 4.60 -2.01 13.70
C ALA A 131 4.39 -3.07 12.62
N HIS A 132 5.10 -2.98 11.47
CA HIS A 132 4.86 -3.79 10.27
C HIS A 132 6.12 -4.37 9.62
N ASP A 133 7.23 -4.45 10.34
CA ASP A 133 8.55 -4.81 9.81
C ASP A 133 8.96 -6.28 10.07
N ALA A 134 8.03 -7.16 10.42
CA ALA A 134 8.33 -8.56 10.68
C ALA A 134 9.06 -9.27 9.51
N TRP A 135 8.84 -8.82 8.27
CA TRP A 135 9.51 -9.30 7.07
C TRP A 135 11.01 -9.06 7.05
N LEU A 136 11.51 -8.08 7.82
CA LEU A 136 12.94 -7.82 8.00
C LEU A 136 13.61 -8.82 8.96
N LYS A 137 12.85 -9.74 9.55
CA LYS A 137 13.36 -10.78 10.47
C LYS A 137 14.18 -10.14 11.61
N ASP A 138 15.42 -10.62 11.82
CA ASP A 138 16.28 -10.10 12.90
C ASP A 138 16.67 -8.63 12.71
N TYR A 139 16.68 -8.13 11.48
CA TYR A 139 16.99 -6.72 11.23
C TYR A 139 15.89 -5.78 11.77
N GLY A 140 14.62 -6.19 11.80
CA GLY A 140 13.55 -5.44 12.44
C GLY A 140 13.74 -5.24 13.96
N ARG A 141 14.65 -6.01 14.59
CA ARG A 141 15.06 -5.84 15.99
C ARG A 141 16.24 -4.91 16.18
N MET A 142 16.88 -4.50 15.08
CA MET A 142 18.08 -3.66 15.07
C MET A 142 17.77 -2.23 14.60
N VAL A 143 16.52 -1.79 14.80
CA VAL A 143 16.04 -0.46 14.37
C VAL A 143 17.02 0.64 14.78
N THR A 144 17.21 1.62 13.90
CA THR A 144 18.10 2.78 14.14
C THR A 144 19.59 2.42 14.30
N THR A 145 20.01 1.26 13.81
CA THR A 145 21.43 0.86 13.82
C THR A 145 22.04 0.84 12.41
N LYS A 146 23.37 0.87 12.33
CA LYS A 146 24.09 0.77 11.03
C LYS A 146 23.72 -0.49 10.22
N PRO A 147 23.61 -1.71 10.79
CA PRO A 147 23.15 -2.88 10.06
C PRO A 147 21.73 -2.70 9.50
N TYR A 148 20.80 -2.19 10.31
CA TYR A 148 19.42 -1.91 9.88
C TYR A 148 19.38 -0.96 8.69
N TYR A 149 20.03 0.19 8.78
CA TYR A 149 20.06 1.15 7.68
C TYR A 149 20.68 0.58 6.41
N ARG A 150 21.71 -0.26 6.54
CA ARG A 150 22.31 -0.92 5.38
C ARG A 150 21.32 -1.81 4.66
N VAL A 151 20.67 -2.71 5.39
CA VAL A 151 19.69 -3.63 4.82
C VAL A 151 18.53 -2.86 4.19
N CYS A 152 17.95 -1.88 4.89
CA CYS A 152 16.85 -1.07 4.35
C CYS A 152 17.24 -0.34 3.06
N ARG A 153 18.43 0.26 3.01
CA ARG A 153 18.95 0.89 1.79
C ARG A 153 19.11 -0.10 0.64
N ASP A 154 19.67 -1.26 0.93
CA ASP A 154 20.01 -2.24 -0.09
C ASP A 154 18.70 -2.86 -0.67
N VAL A 155 17.68 -3.16 0.14
CA VAL A 155 16.39 -3.65 -0.36
C VAL A 155 15.59 -2.57 -1.12
N ILE A 156 15.74 -1.28 -0.78
CA ILE A 156 15.18 -0.18 -1.56
C ILE A 156 15.80 -0.14 -2.96
N ARG A 157 17.12 -0.31 -3.07
CA ARG A 157 17.82 -0.38 -4.37
C ARG A 157 17.41 -1.61 -5.17
N ASP A 158 17.35 -2.77 -4.53
CA ASP A 158 16.85 -3.99 -5.18
C ASP A 158 15.43 -3.81 -5.71
N ALA A 159 14.54 -3.18 -4.94
CA ALA A 159 13.18 -2.88 -5.37
C ALA A 159 13.16 -1.91 -6.56
N ALA A 160 13.99 -0.86 -6.53
CA ALA A 160 14.13 0.07 -7.65
C ALA A 160 14.52 -0.67 -8.94
N GLU A 161 15.53 -1.53 -8.89
CA GLU A 161 16.00 -2.31 -10.04
C GLU A 161 14.99 -3.35 -10.50
N MET A 162 14.34 -4.07 -9.58
CA MET A 162 13.33 -5.07 -9.92
C MET A 162 12.09 -4.45 -10.59
N PHE A 163 11.74 -3.21 -10.22
CA PHE A 163 10.59 -2.48 -10.76
C PHE A 163 10.93 -1.55 -11.93
N ASP A 164 12.19 -1.61 -12.44
CA ASP A 164 12.67 -0.80 -13.56
C ASP A 164 12.52 0.70 -13.29
N HIS A 165 13.06 1.12 -12.15
CA HIS A 165 13.09 2.49 -11.62
C HIS A 165 11.72 3.19 -11.67
N PRO A 166 10.75 2.76 -10.86
CA PRO A 166 9.41 3.32 -10.85
C PRO A 166 9.41 4.76 -10.32
N ARG A 167 8.37 5.54 -10.64
CA ARG A 167 8.25 6.92 -10.15
C ARG A 167 8.21 7.01 -8.62
N PHE A 168 7.61 6.03 -7.98
CA PHE A 168 7.34 6.02 -6.55
C PHE A 168 7.84 4.76 -5.87
N LEU A 169 8.20 4.89 -4.60
CA LEU A 169 8.28 3.78 -3.66
C LEU A 169 7.49 4.15 -2.40
N HIS A 170 6.56 3.28 -2.00
CA HIS A 170 5.78 3.47 -0.79
C HIS A 170 6.53 2.86 0.40
N ILE A 171 6.91 3.69 1.36
CA ILE A 171 7.72 3.27 2.53
C ILE A 171 6.89 2.73 3.70
N GLY A 172 5.55 2.70 3.58
CA GLY A 172 4.67 2.38 4.70
C GLY A 172 4.72 3.47 5.76
N TYR A 173 5.32 3.17 6.91
CA TYR A 173 5.61 4.09 8.01
C TYR A 173 4.40 4.45 8.86
N ASP A 174 3.41 3.57 8.89
CA ASP A 174 2.15 3.71 9.59
C ASP A 174 2.14 3.04 10.97
N GLU A 175 1.21 3.48 11.82
CA GLU A 175 0.84 2.85 13.08
C GLU A 175 1.99 2.69 14.09
N GLU A 176 3.06 3.44 13.97
CA GLU A 176 4.17 3.43 14.91
C GLU A 176 3.83 4.20 16.19
N ARG A 177 3.07 3.56 17.05
CA ARG A 177 2.54 4.13 18.30
C ARG A 177 2.78 3.17 19.45
N ILE A 178 3.00 3.71 20.65
CA ILE A 178 3.18 2.92 21.86
C ILE A 178 2.03 1.93 22.07
N SER A 179 0.78 2.33 21.74
CA SER A 179 -0.38 1.45 21.83
C SER A 179 -0.35 0.25 20.86
N HIS A 180 0.46 0.32 19.83
CA HIS A 180 0.68 -0.76 18.86
C HIS A 180 1.96 -1.56 19.13
N GLN A 181 2.75 -1.16 20.11
CA GLN A 181 3.93 -1.93 20.51
C GLN A 181 3.50 -3.31 21.02
N LYS A 182 4.06 -4.33 20.38
CA LYS A 182 3.76 -5.73 20.68
C LYS A 182 5.07 -6.50 20.89
N GLY A 183 5.18 -7.19 22.00
CA GLY A 183 6.37 -7.96 22.31
C GLY A 183 7.63 -7.08 22.45
N PHE A 184 8.68 -7.40 21.73
CA PHE A 184 9.98 -6.73 21.80
C PHE A 184 10.18 -5.66 20.71
N GLN A 185 9.10 -5.18 20.10
CA GLN A 185 9.21 -4.14 19.08
C GLN A 185 9.64 -2.81 19.69
N CYS A 186 10.53 -2.12 19.01
CA CYS A 186 10.93 -0.78 19.35
C CYS A 186 10.00 0.21 18.63
N ILE A 187 9.38 1.11 19.37
CA ILE A 187 8.61 2.21 18.79
C ILE A 187 9.50 3.46 18.80
N ARG A 188 9.72 4.03 17.62
CA ARG A 188 10.44 5.29 17.47
C ARG A 188 9.51 6.44 17.79
N THR A 189 10.00 7.43 18.51
CA THR A 189 9.26 8.64 18.85
C THR A 189 10.09 9.88 18.56
N ASP A 190 9.44 11.00 18.37
CA ASP A 190 10.05 12.33 18.30
C ASP A 190 11.24 12.42 17.33
N GLU A 191 12.39 12.82 17.83
CA GLU A 191 13.60 13.02 17.03
C GLU A 191 14.13 11.75 16.38
N VAL A 192 13.98 10.58 17.04
CA VAL A 192 14.41 9.29 16.47
C VAL A 192 13.50 8.91 15.29
N TRP A 193 12.20 9.14 15.42
CA TRP A 193 11.26 8.92 14.32
C TRP A 193 11.60 9.79 13.12
N TRP A 194 11.85 11.09 13.34
CA TRP A 194 12.23 12.02 12.27
C TRP A 194 13.57 11.67 11.63
N HIS A 195 14.57 11.32 12.44
CA HIS A 195 15.88 10.91 11.93
C HIS A 195 15.76 9.72 10.97
N ASP A 196 15.04 8.67 11.37
CA ASP A 196 14.86 7.48 10.54
C ASP A 196 13.97 7.77 9.33
N PHE A 197 12.90 8.51 9.50
CA PHE A 197 12.03 8.90 8.41
C PHE A 197 12.78 9.67 7.31
N LEU A 198 13.56 10.67 7.69
CA LEU A 198 14.36 11.45 6.75
C LEU A 198 15.45 10.60 6.07
N TYR A 199 16.00 9.61 6.77
CA TYR A 199 16.89 8.64 6.17
C TYR A 199 16.19 7.83 5.05
N PHE A 200 14.97 7.35 5.28
CA PHE A 200 14.20 6.63 4.27
C PHE A 200 13.84 7.53 3.08
N VAL A 201 13.34 8.73 3.34
CA VAL A 201 13.06 9.71 2.28
C VAL A 201 14.28 9.89 1.39
N LYS A 202 15.41 10.23 1.99
CA LYS A 202 16.67 10.41 1.23
C LYS A 202 17.09 9.15 0.49
N THR A 203 16.96 7.97 1.09
CA THR A 203 17.37 6.71 0.46
C THR A 203 16.54 6.40 -0.77
N VAL A 204 15.23 6.69 -0.74
CA VAL A 204 14.33 6.52 -1.89
C VAL A 204 14.68 7.53 -3.00
N GLU A 205 14.95 8.79 -2.62
CA GLU A 205 15.38 9.82 -3.59
C GLU A 205 16.72 9.51 -4.23
N ASP A 206 17.69 9.02 -3.46
CA ASP A 206 19.01 8.59 -3.95
C ASP A 206 18.91 7.39 -4.93
N ALA A 207 17.84 6.59 -4.83
CA ALA A 207 17.52 5.52 -5.76
C ALA A 207 16.71 6.00 -6.99
N GLY A 208 16.48 7.30 -7.13
CA GLY A 208 15.81 7.93 -8.28
C GLY A 208 14.28 7.85 -8.24
N MET A 209 13.70 7.54 -7.08
CA MET A 209 12.25 7.44 -6.88
C MET A 209 11.74 8.56 -5.98
N ARG A 210 10.43 8.81 -6.02
CA ARG A 210 9.76 9.72 -5.10
C ARG A 210 9.15 8.94 -3.94
N PRO A 211 9.42 9.32 -2.67
CA PRO A 211 8.86 8.62 -1.52
C PRO A 211 7.35 8.88 -1.39
N TRP A 212 6.63 7.82 -1.03
CA TRP A 212 5.20 7.83 -0.76
C TRP A 212 4.97 7.14 0.60
N MET A 213 4.11 7.68 1.46
CA MET A 213 3.93 7.20 2.82
C MET A 213 2.48 7.26 3.30
N TRP A 214 2.15 6.42 4.28
CA TRP A 214 0.99 6.63 5.13
C TRP A 214 1.22 7.82 6.06
N SER A 215 0.24 8.71 6.20
CA SER A 215 0.43 10.01 6.84
C SER A 215 -0.09 10.09 8.27
N ASP A 216 -0.46 8.99 8.88
CA ASP A 216 -1.15 8.93 10.18
C ASP A 216 -0.31 9.46 11.36
N TYR A 217 1.01 9.54 11.23
CA TYR A 217 1.83 10.27 12.20
C TYR A 217 1.39 11.72 12.37
N GLY A 218 0.99 12.38 11.29
CA GLY A 218 0.50 13.75 11.29
C GLY A 218 -0.83 13.98 12.03
N TRP A 219 -1.55 12.92 12.40
CA TRP A 219 -2.78 13.07 13.18
C TRP A 219 -2.56 13.60 14.61
N LYS A 220 -1.36 13.39 15.15
CA LYS A 220 -1.02 13.72 16.55
C LYS A 220 0.24 14.56 16.69
N HIS A 221 0.86 14.94 15.58
CA HIS A 221 2.11 15.70 15.55
C HIS A 221 1.93 16.93 14.69
N ASP A 222 1.67 18.06 15.34
CA ASP A 222 1.37 19.34 14.65
C ASP A 222 2.55 19.85 13.81
N ASP A 223 3.78 19.49 14.17
CA ASP A 223 5.01 19.83 13.44
C ASP A 223 5.24 18.98 12.17
N PHE A 224 4.36 17.98 11.92
CA PHE A 224 4.51 17.06 10.79
C PHE A 224 4.56 17.78 9.43
N VAL A 225 3.64 18.70 9.18
CA VAL A 225 3.58 19.41 7.90
C VAL A 225 4.74 20.42 7.70
N GLU A 226 5.37 20.86 8.79
CA GLU A 226 6.52 21.76 8.73
C GLU A 226 7.83 21.01 8.47
N LYS A 227 8.01 19.85 9.10
CA LYS A 227 9.24 19.05 9.05
C LYS A 227 9.31 18.11 7.85
N CYS A 228 8.14 17.66 7.31
CA CYS A 228 8.10 16.70 6.22
C CYS A 228 8.63 17.32 4.91
N PRO A 229 9.54 16.63 4.18
CA PRO A 229 10.03 17.08 2.89
C PRO A 229 8.91 17.16 1.84
N LYS A 230 8.94 18.18 0.99
CA LYS A 230 7.93 18.42 -0.07
C LYS A 230 7.95 17.39 -1.20
N SER A 231 8.99 16.60 -1.31
CA SER A 231 9.09 15.48 -2.24
C SER A 231 8.15 14.31 -1.89
N VAL A 232 7.78 14.19 -0.61
CA VAL A 232 6.92 13.10 -0.11
C VAL A 232 5.51 13.22 -0.65
N VAL A 233 4.97 12.11 -1.17
CA VAL A 233 3.55 11.95 -1.50
C VAL A 233 2.82 11.42 -0.29
N HIS A 234 1.73 12.06 0.08
CA HIS A 234 0.97 11.71 1.26
C HIS A 234 -0.22 10.82 0.94
N ASN A 235 -0.29 9.69 1.65
CA ASN A 235 -1.39 8.76 1.62
C ASN A 235 -2.12 8.82 2.96
N ASN A 236 -2.81 9.93 3.22
CA ASN A 236 -3.68 9.99 4.40
C ASN A 236 -4.87 9.07 4.19
N TRP A 237 -5.33 8.40 5.24
CA TRP A 237 -6.35 7.38 5.14
C TRP A 237 -7.47 7.59 6.16
N TYR A 238 -8.69 7.19 5.74
CA TYR A 238 -9.88 7.19 6.57
C TYR A 238 -10.81 6.07 6.10
N TYR A 239 -11.22 5.18 6.99
CA TYR A 239 -11.95 3.97 6.64
C TYR A 239 -13.37 3.93 7.21
N ASP A 240 -13.81 4.97 7.87
CA ASP A 240 -15.18 5.08 8.35
C ASP A 240 -16.10 5.79 7.34
N GLU A 241 -17.39 5.53 7.42
CA GLU A 241 -18.37 6.32 6.69
C GLU A 241 -18.36 7.77 7.20
N TRP A 242 -18.48 8.69 6.28
CA TRP A 242 -18.49 10.11 6.58
C TRP A 242 -19.88 10.53 7.01
N LEU A 243 -19.97 11.34 8.06
CA LEU A 243 -21.22 11.89 8.55
C LEU A 243 -21.60 13.15 7.75
N ASP A 244 -22.90 13.35 7.55
CA ASP A 244 -23.51 14.59 7.08
C ASP A 244 -22.91 15.23 5.83
N GLY A 245 -22.58 14.43 4.82
CA GLY A 245 -22.13 14.93 3.52
C GLY A 245 -20.78 15.64 3.55
N PHE A 246 -19.91 15.26 4.51
CA PHE A 246 -18.52 15.74 4.60
C PHE A 246 -18.32 17.13 5.17
N ASP A 247 -19.24 17.57 5.98
CA ASP A 247 -19.10 18.84 6.71
C ASP A 247 -18.29 18.64 8.00
N LEU A 248 -17.02 19.06 7.98
CA LEU A 248 -16.17 19.07 9.18
C LEU A 248 -16.77 19.89 10.33
N SER A 249 -17.62 20.88 10.04
CA SER A 249 -18.29 21.69 11.07
C SER A 249 -19.34 20.87 11.82
N ALA A 250 -19.88 19.82 11.20
CA ALA A 250 -20.82 18.88 11.83
C ALA A 250 -20.10 17.88 12.77
N MET A 251 -18.80 17.68 12.61
CA MET A 251 -18.02 16.82 13.51
C MET A 251 -17.79 17.52 14.84
N LYS A 252 -18.04 16.80 15.95
CA LYS A 252 -17.71 17.32 17.27
C LYS A 252 -16.22 17.66 17.36
N PRO A 253 -15.85 18.77 18.04
CA PRO A 253 -14.44 19.19 18.16
C PRO A 253 -13.54 18.11 18.79
N ASP A 254 -14.07 17.30 19.68
CA ASP A 254 -13.39 16.23 20.40
C ASP A 254 -13.54 14.84 19.74
N ALA A 255 -14.14 14.77 18.56
CA ALA A 255 -14.28 13.51 17.83
C ALA A 255 -12.91 12.94 17.47
N LYS A 256 -12.67 11.68 17.83
CA LYS A 256 -11.38 10.99 17.57
C LYS A 256 -10.99 10.94 16.10
N SER A 257 -11.97 10.93 15.21
CA SER A 257 -11.79 10.94 13.76
C SER A 257 -11.45 12.31 13.16
N ARG A 258 -11.71 13.40 13.91
CA ARG A 258 -11.50 14.76 13.41
C ARG A 258 -10.06 15.05 12.96
N PRO A 259 -9.00 14.72 13.72
CA PRO A 259 -7.62 14.92 13.26
C PRO A 259 -7.27 14.17 11.99
N LEU A 260 -7.90 12.99 11.78
CA LEU A 260 -7.69 12.16 10.59
C LEU A 260 -8.19 12.89 9.33
N VAL A 261 -9.37 13.52 9.45
CA VAL A 261 -9.99 14.26 8.34
C VAL A 261 -9.31 15.60 8.13
N GLU A 262 -9.01 16.33 9.21
CA GLU A 262 -8.33 17.64 9.14
C GLU A 262 -6.95 17.56 8.49
N LEU A 263 -6.26 16.42 8.59
CA LEU A 263 -4.94 16.25 7.99
C LEU A 263 -4.97 16.42 6.47
N PHE A 264 -6.03 15.99 5.77
CA PHE A 264 -6.15 16.23 4.33
C PHE A 264 -6.05 17.74 4.00
N LEU A 265 -6.73 18.56 4.77
CA LEU A 265 -6.72 20.03 4.56
C LEU A 265 -5.38 20.67 4.97
N LYS A 266 -4.78 20.18 6.07
CA LYS A 266 -3.46 20.67 6.53
C LYS A 266 -2.38 20.37 5.47
N LEU A 267 -2.38 19.19 4.88
CA LEU A 267 -1.45 18.78 3.82
C LEU A 267 -1.65 19.61 2.55
N ASP A 268 -2.90 19.84 2.13
CA ASP A 268 -3.23 20.64 0.96
C ASP A 268 -2.74 22.09 1.16
N LYS A 269 -3.11 22.72 2.27
CA LYS A 269 -2.67 24.07 2.62
C LYS A 269 -1.15 24.21 2.66
N ALA A 270 -0.46 23.16 3.10
CA ALA A 270 0.99 23.12 3.13
C ALA A 270 1.61 22.82 1.75
N GLY A 271 0.82 22.53 0.70
CA GLY A 271 1.27 22.33 -0.67
C GLY A 271 1.83 20.93 -0.95
N PHE A 272 1.42 19.92 -0.22
CA PHE A 272 1.81 18.52 -0.45
C PHE A 272 0.92 17.84 -1.50
N ASP A 273 1.53 16.99 -2.31
CA ASP A 273 0.79 16.09 -3.19
C ASP A 273 0.17 14.95 -2.38
N GLN A 274 -1.09 14.63 -2.67
CA GLN A 274 -1.86 13.66 -1.92
C GLN A 274 -2.49 12.62 -2.84
N VAL A 275 -2.48 11.36 -2.38
CA VAL A 275 -3.27 10.25 -2.90
C VAL A 275 -4.08 9.70 -1.74
N PRO A 276 -5.25 10.26 -1.42
CA PRO A 276 -6.10 9.80 -0.33
C PRO A 276 -6.46 8.33 -0.44
N CYS A 277 -6.55 7.64 0.71
CA CYS A 277 -6.85 6.20 0.75
C CYS A 277 -8.12 5.90 1.53
N ALA A 278 -8.95 5.05 0.95
CA ALA A 278 -10.05 4.41 1.65
C ALA A 278 -9.92 2.88 1.61
N SER A 279 -10.75 2.19 2.39
CA SER A 279 -10.77 0.74 2.47
C SER A 279 -12.20 0.22 2.58
N ASN A 280 -12.45 -0.93 2.02
CA ASN A 280 -13.64 -1.72 2.30
C ASN A 280 -13.45 -2.67 3.50
N TRP A 281 -12.26 -2.64 4.13
CA TRP A 281 -12.04 -3.36 5.39
C TRP A 281 -12.88 -2.78 6.51
N CYS A 282 -13.47 -3.65 7.31
CA CYS A 282 -14.26 -3.28 8.47
C CYS A 282 -13.81 -4.08 9.68
N SER A 283 -13.64 -3.42 10.82
CA SER A 283 -13.23 -4.12 12.04
C SER A 283 -14.28 -5.14 12.49
N PRO A 284 -13.87 -6.24 13.19
CA PRO A 284 -14.80 -7.24 13.69
C PRO A 284 -15.92 -6.67 14.56
N ASP A 285 -15.66 -5.64 15.33
CA ASP A 285 -16.67 -5.01 16.20
C ASP A 285 -17.70 -4.20 15.38
N ARG A 286 -17.27 -3.53 14.30
CA ARG A 286 -18.19 -2.86 13.38
C ARG A 286 -19.02 -3.87 12.59
N ILE A 287 -18.44 -4.99 12.16
CA ILE A 287 -19.18 -6.08 11.52
C ILE A 287 -20.28 -6.62 12.45
N LYS A 288 -19.96 -6.83 13.74
CA LYS A 288 -20.96 -7.25 14.76
C LYS A 288 -22.06 -6.20 14.91
N ALA A 289 -21.73 -4.92 14.79
CA ALA A 289 -22.69 -3.81 14.82
C ALA A 289 -23.43 -3.61 13.49
N LYS A 290 -23.24 -4.51 12.50
CA LYS A 290 -23.82 -4.43 11.14
C LYS A 290 -23.42 -3.16 10.38
N ALA A 291 -22.28 -2.56 10.72
CA ALA A 291 -21.70 -1.47 9.96
C ALA A 291 -20.93 -2.03 8.75
N SER A 292 -20.88 -1.27 7.67
CA SER A 292 -20.04 -1.57 6.50
C SER A 292 -19.21 -0.35 6.12
N ASN A 293 -18.20 -0.56 5.29
CA ASN A 293 -17.41 0.53 4.70
C ASN A 293 -17.70 0.68 3.19
N ASP A 294 -18.86 0.24 2.74
CA ASP A 294 -19.19 0.23 1.30
C ASP A 294 -19.25 1.63 0.69
N GLY A 295 -19.62 2.66 1.46
CA GLY A 295 -19.65 4.06 1.04
C GLY A 295 -18.34 4.82 1.18
N CYS A 296 -17.37 4.28 1.92
CA CYS A 296 -16.17 5.00 2.34
C CYS A 296 -15.36 5.61 1.18
N MET A 297 -15.17 4.87 0.09
CA MET A 297 -14.44 5.39 -1.08
C MET A 297 -15.19 6.49 -1.82
N ALA A 298 -16.50 6.34 -2.02
CA ALA A 298 -17.32 7.35 -2.69
C ALA A 298 -17.31 8.67 -1.89
N ASP A 299 -17.43 8.54 -0.60
CA ASP A 299 -17.39 9.66 0.33
C ASP A 299 -16.02 10.34 0.34
N MET A 300 -14.93 9.57 0.37
CA MET A 300 -13.56 10.08 0.27
C MET A 300 -13.36 10.89 -1.01
N VAL A 301 -13.75 10.35 -2.15
CA VAL A 301 -13.63 11.02 -3.45
C VAL A 301 -14.40 12.34 -3.45
N LYS A 302 -15.66 12.31 -2.96
CA LYS A 302 -16.51 13.51 -2.88
C LYS A 302 -15.89 14.59 -1.99
N PHE A 303 -15.46 14.21 -0.79
CA PHE A 303 -14.82 15.15 0.14
C PHE A 303 -13.55 15.76 -0.45
N CYS A 304 -12.63 14.94 -0.94
CA CYS A 304 -11.34 15.43 -1.42
C CYS A 304 -11.51 16.32 -2.67
N ARG A 305 -12.39 15.95 -3.61
CA ARG A 305 -12.66 16.79 -4.78
C ARG A 305 -13.30 18.15 -4.44
N ALA A 306 -14.06 18.21 -3.35
CA ALA A 306 -14.70 19.45 -2.91
C ALA A 306 -13.76 20.35 -2.09
N ASN A 307 -12.75 19.82 -1.44
CA ASN A 307 -11.99 20.54 -0.41
C ASN A 307 -10.47 20.64 -0.69
N LEU A 308 -9.92 19.84 -1.60
CA LEU A 308 -8.49 19.87 -1.92
C LEU A 308 -8.23 20.53 -3.27
N SER A 309 -7.05 21.15 -3.37
CA SER A 309 -6.59 21.78 -4.61
C SER A 309 -6.38 20.73 -5.70
N PRO A 310 -6.95 20.90 -6.91
CA PRO A 310 -6.79 19.94 -7.99
C PRO A 310 -5.32 19.63 -8.34
N GLU A 311 -4.43 20.61 -8.16
CA GLU A 311 -3.00 20.45 -8.43
C GLU A 311 -2.31 19.54 -7.41
N ARG A 312 -2.90 19.36 -6.22
CA ARG A 312 -2.34 18.56 -5.12
C ARG A 312 -2.98 17.19 -5.02
N LEU A 313 -4.21 17.05 -5.47
CA LEU A 313 -4.92 15.77 -5.51
C LEU A 313 -4.47 14.96 -6.72
N LYS A 314 -3.61 13.96 -6.51
CA LYS A 314 -3.03 13.13 -7.59
C LYS A 314 -3.86 11.91 -7.94
N GLY A 315 -5.00 11.73 -7.31
CA GLY A 315 -5.90 10.59 -7.48
C GLY A 315 -6.22 9.91 -6.17
N PHE A 316 -6.57 8.62 -6.21
CA PHE A 316 -7.05 7.87 -5.04
C PHE A 316 -6.48 6.45 -5.00
N LEU A 317 -6.31 5.93 -3.78
CA LEU A 317 -5.90 4.56 -3.51
C LEU A 317 -7.00 3.81 -2.76
N MET A 318 -7.33 2.61 -3.22
CA MET A 318 -8.12 1.63 -2.48
C MET A 318 -7.19 0.60 -1.85
N ALA A 319 -7.32 0.38 -0.55
CA ALA A 319 -6.62 -0.67 0.18
C ALA A 319 -7.62 -1.71 0.72
N PRO A 320 -7.86 -2.82 0.01
CA PRO A 320 -8.86 -3.81 0.42
C PRO A 320 -8.50 -4.56 1.71
N TRP A 321 -7.22 -4.64 2.06
CA TRP A 321 -6.70 -5.38 3.21
C TRP A 321 -7.17 -6.84 3.26
N ALA A 322 -7.21 -7.50 2.09
CA ALA A 322 -7.55 -8.91 1.98
C ALA A 322 -6.39 -9.76 2.52
N GLY A 323 -6.48 -10.15 3.79
CA GLY A 323 -5.42 -10.89 4.49
C GLY A 323 -5.54 -12.40 4.45
N ASP A 324 -6.73 -12.94 4.25
CA ASP A 324 -6.95 -14.37 4.22
C ASP A 324 -7.03 -14.92 2.79
N PHE A 325 -6.34 -16.05 2.58
CA PHE A 325 -6.22 -16.72 1.29
C PHE A 325 -7.26 -17.84 1.10
N ASP A 326 -8.39 -17.79 1.82
CA ASP A 326 -9.58 -18.47 1.29
C ASP A 326 -9.92 -17.79 -0.04
N GLU A 327 -9.86 -18.57 -1.13
CA GLU A 327 -10.03 -18.03 -2.49
C GLU A 327 -11.25 -17.13 -2.61
N ARG A 328 -12.36 -17.56 -2.04
CA ARG A 328 -13.62 -16.83 -2.16
C ARG A 328 -13.58 -15.50 -1.44
N ASP A 329 -13.08 -15.47 -0.22
CA ASP A 329 -13.05 -14.24 0.59
C ASP A 329 -11.97 -13.29 0.09
N PHE A 330 -10.82 -13.79 -0.37
CA PHE A 330 -9.78 -13.01 -1.03
C PHE A 330 -10.30 -12.30 -2.28
N LEU A 331 -10.92 -13.05 -3.20
CA LEU A 331 -11.46 -12.45 -4.44
C LEU A 331 -12.61 -11.51 -4.14
N LYS A 332 -13.54 -11.88 -3.25
CA LYS A 332 -14.66 -11.04 -2.87
C LYS A 332 -14.22 -9.69 -2.34
N THR A 333 -13.25 -9.68 -1.42
CA THR A 333 -12.76 -8.46 -0.78
C THR A 333 -12.03 -7.57 -1.79
N ASN A 334 -11.11 -8.13 -2.58
CA ASN A 334 -10.39 -7.36 -3.59
C ASN A 334 -11.32 -6.83 -4.69
N PHE A 335 -12.24 -7.64 -5.20
CA PHE A 335 -13.18 -7.23 -6.25
C PHE A 335 -14.11 -6.13 -5.75
N ALA A 336 -14.64 -6.26 -4.52
CA ALA A 336 -15.48 -5.22 -3.92
C ALA A 336 -14.74 -3.89 -3.80
N GLY A 337 -13.49 -3.89 -3.32
CA GLY A 337 -12.69 -2.69 -3.22
C GLY A 337 -12.41 -2.04 -4.59
N ILE A 338 -12.02 -2.84 -5.59
CA ILE A 338 -11.80 -2.36 -6.96
C ILE A 338 -13.08 -1.75 -7.54
N ASP A 339 -14.23 -2.42 -7.37
CA ASP A 339 -15.51 -1.97 -7.87
C ASP A 339 -15.97 -0.66 -7.20
N GLN A 340 -15.76 -0.53 -5.89
CA GLN A 340 -16.06 0.69 -5.14
C GLN A 340 -15.23 1.88 -5.64
N LEU A 341 -13.92 1.69 -5.85
CA LEU A 341 -13.07 2.74 -6.42
C LEU A 341 -13.52 3.12 -7.84
N ALA A 342 -13.80 2.13 -8.69
CA ALA A 342 -14.28 2.37 -10.04
C ALA A 342 -15.58 3.18 -10.05
N ALA A 343 -16.55 2.78 -9.21
CA ALA A 343 -17.83 3.46 -9.09
C ALA A 343 -17.69 4.90 -8.55
N ALA A 344 -16.79 5.12 -7.60
CA ALA A 344 -16.57 6.45 -7.02
C ALA A 344 -15.91 7.44 -8.00
N LEU A 345 -15.14 6.94 -8.95
CA LEU A 345 -14.40 7.78 -9.90
C LEU A 345 -15.17 8.03 -11.23
N GLY A 346 -16.14 7.19 -11.55
CA GLY A 346 -16.94 7.26 -12.79
C GLY A 346 -16.31 6.50 -13.93
#